data_504bfbbdf1b9f93bb77082bbdc22c14a
#
_entry.id   504bfbbdf1b9f93bb77082bbdc22c14a
#
_cell.length_a   1.000
_cell.length_b   1.000
_cell.length_c   1.000
_cell.angle_alpha   90.00
_cell.angle_beta   90.00
_cell.angle_gamma   90.00
#
_symmetry.space_group_name_H-M   'P 1'
#
loop_
_entity.id
_entity.type
_entity.pdbx_description
1 polymer ?
#
loop_
_entity_poly.entity_id
_entity_poly.type
_entity_poly.pdbx_seq_one_letter_code
_entity_poly.pdbx_strand_id
1 'polypeptide(L)'
;LEPAGQLELSGAPVETIHDTCKEVGSHLREVRAVADELQLGFLGMGFQPKWRRDEMPWMPKGRYKIMREYMPKVGTLGLDMMTRTCTVQVNLDYASEADMVKKFRVSLALQPIATALFADSPFTEGKPNGYLSYRSHIWTDTDPDRTGMLDFVFEDGFGYERYVDYLLDVPMYFSYRDKKYIDCAGLSFKDFLNGKLPALPGAL
;
A
#
# COMPACT_ATOMS: atom_id res chain seq x y z
N LEU A 1 -9.04 10.06 2.48
CA LEU A 1 -8.77 9.58 3.84
C LEU A 1 -8.74 8.06 3.88
N GLU A 2 -7.71 7.52 4.50
CA GLU A 2 -7.46 6.11 4.72
C GLU A 2 -7.75 5.73 6.20
N PRO A 3 -7.68 4.44 6.58
CA PRO A 3 -7.91 4.03 7.96
C PRO A 3 -7.09 4.85 8.96
N ALA A 4 -7.66 5.08 10.14
CA ALA A 4 -7.07 5.87 11.22
C ALA A 4 -6.77 7.35 10.88
N GLY A 5 -7.42 7.90 9.87
CA GLY A 5 -7.31 9.32 9.55
C GLY A 5 -6.05 9.69 8.77
N GLN A 6 -5.40 8.74 8.13
CA GLN A 6 -4.31 9.03 7.20
C GLN A 6 -4.84 9.90 6.06
N LEU A 7 -4.22 11.07 5.86
CA LEU A 7 -4.57 12.00 4.80
C LEU A 7 -3.55 11.86 3.66
N GLU A 8 -4.03 11.38 2.53
CA GLU A 8 -3.23 11.13 1.35
C GLU A 8 -3.53 12.15 0.26
N LEU A 9 -2.49 12.71 -0.32
CA LEU A 9 -2.54 13.42 -1.59
C LEU A 9 -2.45 12.39 -2.72
N SER A 10 -3.50 12.27 -3.51
CA SER A 10 -3.44 11.53 -4.78
C SER A 10 -2.94 12.48 -5.85
N GLY A 11 -1.64 12.49 -6.10
CA GLY A 11 -0.98 13.42 -7.00
C GLY A 11 -1.43 13.27 -8.46
N ALA A 12 -1.48 14.38 -9.18
CA ALA A 12 -1.77 14.39 -10.60
C ALA A 12 -0.56 13.93 -11.44
N PRO A 13 -0.76 13.42 -12.66
CA PRO A 13 0.33 13.24 -13.61
C PRO A 13 0.84 14.63 -14.04
N VAL A 14 2.08 14.92 -13.70
CA VAL A 14 2.73 16.20 -14.01
C VAL A 14 4.01 15.98 -14.79
N GLU A 15 4.43 16.98 -15.60
CA GLU A 15 5.56 16.81 -16.51
C GLU A 15 6.92 16.99 -15.82
N THR A 16 6.99 17.81 -14.77
CA THR A 16 8.25 18.14 -14.12
C THR A 16 8.23 17.99 -12.61
N ILE A 17 9.41 17.77 -12.03
CA ILE A 17 9.58 17.76 -10.57
C ILE A 17 9.19 19.10 -9.92
N HIS A 18 9.28 20.21 -10.65
CA HIS A 18 8.85 21.52 -10.17
C HIS A 18 7.32 21.61 -10.03
N ASP A 19 6.58 20.95 -10.91
CA ASP A 19 5.11 20.88 -10.82
C ASP A 19 4.68 19.98 -9.68
N THR A 20 5.36 18.85 -9.45
CA THR A 20 5.19 18.02 -8.24
C THR A 20 5.43 18.87 -6.98
N CYS A 21 6.48 19.67 -6.94
CA CYS A 21 6.78 20.54 -5.80
C CYS A 21 5.67 21.59 -5.56
N LYS A 22 5.13 22.19 -6.63
CA LYS A 22 4.01 23.13 -6.54
C LYS A 22 2.74 22.46 -6.00
N GLU A 23 2.41 21.28 -6.52
CA GLU A 23 1.25 20.50 -6.09
C GLU A 23 1.33 20.16 -4.60
N VAL A 24 2.44 19.57 -4.16
CA VAL A 24 2.69 19.26 -2.75
C VAL A 24 2.63 20.51 -1.88
N GLY A 25 3.27 21.62 -2.32
CA GLY A 25 3.26 22.88 -1.61
C GLY A 25 1.85 23.48 -1.47
N SER A 26 0.99 23.35 -2.50
CA SER A 26 -0.40 23.79 -2.43
C SER A 26 -1.21 22.95 -1.47
N HIS A 27 -1.08 21.62 -1.57
CA HIS A 27 -1.74 20.68 -0.68
C HIS A 27 -1.38 20.94 0.80
N LEU A 28 -0.11 21.15 1.11
CA LEU A 28 0.32 21.43 2.48
C LEU A 28 -0.25 22.75 3.02
N ARG A 29 -0.41 23.79 2.18
CA ARG A 29 -1.07 25.04 2.60
C ARG A 29 -2.54 24.85 2.90
N GLU A 30 -3.25 24.10 2.05
CA GLU A 30 -4.67 23.77 2.24
C GLU A 30 -4.90 22.95 3.51
N VAL A 31 -4.08 21.90 3.68
CA VAL A 31 -4.13 21.05 4.89
C VAL A 31 -3.88 21.87 6.15
N ARG A 32 -2.89 22.78 6.12
CA ARG A 32 -2.60 23.65 7.28
C ARG A 32 -3.76 24.56 7.60
N ALA A 33 -4.38 25.19 6.60
CA ALA A 33 -5.53 26.08 6.82
C ALA A 33 -6.69 25.34 7.51
N VAL A 34 -7.02 24.12 7.05
CA VAL A 34 -8.07 23.30 7.67
C VAL A 34 -7.65 22.80 9.05
N ALA A 35 -6.40 22.42 9.22
CA ALA A 35 -5.86 21.93 10.50
C ALA A 35 -5.92 23.04 11.58
N ASP A 36 -5.56 24.26 11.22
CA ASP A 36 -5.60 25.42 12.13
C ASP A 36 -7.05 25.72 12.57
N GLU A 37 -8.03 25.65 11.64
CA GLU A 37 -9.45 25.84 11.95
C GLU A 37 -9.98 24.73 12.87
N LEU A 38 -9.61 23.48 12.62
CA LEU A 38 -10.08 22.31 13.37
C LEU A 38 -9.23 21.99 14.61
N GLN A 39 -8.19 22.77 14.89
CA GLN A 39 -7.22 22.52 15.97
C GLN A 39 -6.59 21.12 15.90
N LEU A 40 -6.24 20.70 14.69
CA LEU A 40 -5.60 19.42 14.41
C LEU A 40 -4.13 19.60 14.06
N GLY A 41 -3.33 18.55 14.28
CA GLY A 41 -1.95 18.45 13.81
C GLY A 41 -1.78 17.27 12.85
N PHE A 42 -0.94 17.45 11.84
CA PHE A 42 -0.50 16.36 10.96
C PHE A 42 0.98 16.11 11.14
N LEU A 43 1.36 14.85 11.18
CA LEU A 43 2.74 14.41 11.35
C LEU A 43 3.11 13.42 10.25
N GLY A 44 4.15 13.75 9.46
CA GLY A 44 4.68 12.87 8.43
C GLY A 44 5.75 11.95 9.03
N MET A 45 5.35 10.76 9.45
CA MET A 45 6.23 9.71 9.97
C MET A 45 5.88 8.37 9.34
N GLY A 46 6.84 7.46 9.22
CA GLY A 46 6.60 6.14 8.64
C GLY A 46 5.68 5.25 9.47
N PHE A 47 5.57 5.50 10.77
CA PHE A 47 4.71 4.72 11.67
C PHE A 47 4.22 5.59 12.84
N GLN A 48 2.99 5.34 13.28
CA GLN A 48 2.38 6.01 14.44
C GLN A 48 3.16 5.65 15.72
N PRO A 49 3.84 6.62 16.36
CA PRO A 49 4.85 6.29 17.37
C PRO A 49 4.29 5.99 18.76
N LYS A 50 3.05 6.41 19.06
CA LYS A 50 2.52 6.45 20.43
C LYS A 50 1.33 5.52 20.66
N TRP A 51 0.33 5.58 19.80
CA TRP A 51 -0.94 4.90 20.05
C TRP A 51 -0.87 3.42 19.69
N ARG A 52 -1.61 2.63 20.45
CA ARG A 52 -1.76 1.19 20.25
C ARG A 52 -2.68 0.91 19.06
N ARG A 53 -2.59 -0.30 18.51
CA ARG A 53 -3.45 -0.74 17.39
C ARG A 53 -4.94 -0.66 17.72
N ASP A 54 -5.32 -1.02 18.96
CA ASP A 54 -6.70 -1.04 19.44
C ASP A 54 -7.28 0.38 19.68
N GLU A 55 -6.43 1.39 19.80
CA GLU A 55 -6.82 2.81 19.92
C GLU A 55 -7.07 3.48 18.56
N MET A 56 -6.69 2.83 17.45
CA MET A 56 -6.79 3.43 16.12
C MET A 56 -8.22 3.34 15.57
N PRO A 57 -8.82 4.46 15.12
CA PRO A 57 -10.16 4.47 14.56
C PRO A 57 -10.19 3.81 13.17
N TRP A 58 -11.33 3.21 12.83
CA TRP A 58 -11.54 2.60 11.52
C TRP A 58 -12.48 3.46 10.66
N MET A 59 -12.13 3.61 9.39
CA MET A 59 -13.00 4.25 8.41
C MET A 59 -14.16 3.31 8.06
N PRO A 60 -15.41 3.84 7.97
CA PRO A 60 -16.61 3.04 7.71
C PRO A 60 -16.77 2.69 6.21
N LYS A 61 -15.72 2.11 5.60
CA LYS A 61 -15.74 1.63 4.20
C LYS A 61 -15.83 0.10 4.18
N GLY A 62 -16.75 -0.45 3.40
CA GLY A 62 -17.02 -1.89 3.35
C GLY A 62 -15.78 -2.74 3.03
N ARG A 63 -14.89 -2.28 2.13
CA ARG A 63 -13.64 -2.97 1.80
C ARG A 63 -12.73 -3.18 3.02
N TYR A 64 -12.69 -2.23 3.95
CA TYR A 64 -11.81 -2.32 5.13
C TYR A 64 -12.30 -3.37 6.12
N LYS A 65 -13.61 -3.65 6.18
CA LYS A 65 -14.13 -4.76 6.97
C LYS A 65 -13.57 -6.09 6.47
N ILE A 66 -13.64 -6.35 5.18
CA ILE A 66 -13.11 -7.58 4.56
C ILE A 66 -11.61 -7.72 4.82
N MET A 67 -10.85 -6.66 4.56
CA MET A 67 -9.40 -6.65 4.78
C MET A 67 -9.04 -6.88 6.26
N ARG A 68 -9.77 -6.25 7.18
CA ARG A 68 -9.57 -6.41 8.63
C ARG A 68 -9.78 -7.85 9.10
N GLU A 69 -10.73 -8.57 8.50
CA GLU A 69 -11.02 -9.96 8.82
C GLU A 69 -10.05 -10.94 8.17
N TYR A 70 -9.50 -10.58 7.01
CA TYR A 70 -8.61 -11.44 6.24
C TYR A 70 -7.13 -11.30 6.65
N MET A 71 -6.61 -10.08 6.77
CA MET A 71 -5.18 -9.87 7.03
C MET A 71 -4.60 -10.63 8.23
N PRO A 72 -5.31 -10.75 9.38
CA PRO A 72 -4.81 -11.54 10.50
C PRO A 72 -4.68 -13.05 10.24
N LYS A 73 -5.22 -13.54 9.12
CA LYS A 73 -5.09 -14.95 8.71
C LYS A 73 -3.83 -15.25 7.94
N VAL A 74 -3.22 -14.20 7.35
CA VAL A 74 -2.08 -14.33 6.43
C VAL A 74 -0.80 -13.65 6.95
N GLY A 75 -0.92 -12.73 7.92
CA GLY A 75 0.19 -12.06 8.57
C GLY A 75 -0.22 -11.46 9.92
N THR A 76 0.75 -11.07 10.74
CA THR A 76 0.48 -10.51 12.08
C THR A 76 0.46 -8.98 12.11
N LEU A 77 1.07 -8.33 11.13
CA LEU A 77 1.26 -6.88 11.08
C LEU A 77 0.38 -6.17 10.03
N GLY A 78 -0.50 -6.90 9.32
CA GLY A 78 -1.37 -6.31 8.31
C GLY A 78 -2.30 -5.22 8.83
N LEU A 79 -2.83 -5.35 10.06
CA LEU A 79 -3.65 -4.31 10.67
C LEU A 79 -2.82 -3.07 11.06
N ASP A 80 -1.57 -3.23 11.41
CA ASP A 80 -0.64 -2.11 11.64
C ASP A 80 -0.33 -1.39 10.35
N MET A 81 -0.11 -2.11 9.27
CA MET A 81 0.03 -1.54 7.95
C MET A 81 -1.18 -0.66 7.60
N MET A 82 -2.40 -1.15 7.83
CA MET A 82 -3.62 -0.42 7.49
C MET A 82 -3.85 0.83 8.34
N THR A 83 -3.51 0.82 9.62
CA THR A 83 -3.96 1.85 10.56
C THR A 83 -2.84 2.72 11.13
N ARG A 84 -1.60 2.29 11.08
CA ARG A 84 -0.49 2.98 11.75
C ARG A 84 0.67 3.39 10.83
N THR A 85 0.65 3.05 9.55
CA THR A 85 1.72 3.45 8.60
C THR A 85 1.36 4.71 7.83
N CYS A 86 2.38 5.46 7.44
CA CYS A 86 2.30 6.57 6.52
C CYS A 86 3.49 6.51 5.55
N THR A 87 3.37 7.10 4.37
CA THR A 87 4.41 6.99 3.35
C THR A 87 4.47 8.19 2.42
N VAL A 88 5.60 8.34 1.75
CA VAL A 88 5.71 9.03 0.46
C VAL A 88 5.77 7.97 -0.63
N GLN A 89 4.95 8.11 -1.66
CA GLN A 89 4.92 7.20 -2.80
C GLN A 89 5.36 7.95 -4.06
N VAL A 90 6.25 7.32 -4.82
CA VAL A 90 6.67 7.82 -6.14
C VAL A 90 6.25 6.80 -7.18
N ASN A 91 5.53 7.25 -8.23
CA ASN A 91 5.17 6.44 -9.38
C ASN A 91 6.13 6.79 -10.53
N LEU A 92 6.78 5.79 -11.09
CA LEU A 92 7.75 5.93 -12.16
C LEU A 92 7.19 5.34 -13.46
N ASP A 93 7.13 6.15 -14.50
CA ASP A 93 6.72 5.69 -15.82
C ASP A 93 7.83 4.91 -16.54
N TYR A 94 7.44 4.16 -17.56
CA TYR A 94 8.33 3.44 -18.45
C TYR A 94 7.85 3.54 -19.90
N ALA A 95 8.79 3.53 -20.83
CA ALA A 95 8.50 3.74 -22.25
C ALA A 95 8.33 2.44 -23.06
N SER A 96 8.73 1.30 -22.52
CA SER A 96 8.67 -0.02 -23.18
C SER A 96 8.79 -1.13 -22.14
N GLU A 97 8.52 -2.37 -22.54
CA GLU A 97 8.73 -3.55 -21.70
C GLU A 97 10.18 -3.67 -21.21
N ALA A 98 11.15 -3.46 -22.09
CA ALA A 98 12.56 -3.49 -21.71
C ALA A 98 12.93 -2.40 -20.68
N ASP A 99 12.33 -1.22 -20.80
CA ASP A 99 12.50 -0.12 -19.83
C ASP A 99 11.80 -0.46 -18.50
N MET A 100 10.62 -1.06 -18.53
CA MET A 100 9.92 -1.56 -17.34
C MET A 100 10.77 -2.59 -16.60
N VAL A 101 11.28 -3.60 -17.29
CA VAL A 101 12.14 -4.65 -16.71
C VAL A 101 13.36 -4.02 -16.03
N LYS A 102 14.04 -3.09 -16.70
CA LYS A 102 15.21 -2.41 -16.16
C LYS A 102 14.85 -1.61 -14.91
N LYS A 103 13.82 -0.79 -14.97
CA LYS A 103 13.39 0.07 -13.84
C LYS A 103 12.93 -0.77 -12.67
N PHE A 104 12.19 -1.84 -12.91
CA PHE A 104 11.69 -2.71 -11.85
C PHE A 104 12.86 -3.40 -11.11
N ARG A 105 13.82 -3.98 -11.85
CA ARG A 105 15.04 -4.57 -11.28
C ARG A 105 15.83 -3.57 -10.45
N VAL A 106 16.08 -2.38 -10.99
CA VAL A 106 16.80 -1.32 -10.28
C VAL A 106 16.05 -0.90 -9.01
N SER A 107 14.72 -0.72 -9.08
CA SER A 107 13.91 -0.32 -7.93
C SER A 107 13.95 -1.37 -6.82
N LEU A 108 13.81 -2.66 -7.15
CA LEU A 108 13.91 -3.74 -6.16
C LEU A 108 15.33 -3.84 -5.56
N ALA A 109 16.38 -3.72 -6.38
CA ALA A 109 17.76 -3.76 -5.90
C ALA A 109 18.10 -2.57 -4.97
N LEU A 110 17.46 -1.41 -5.17
CA LEU A 110 17.67 -0.21 -4.36
C LEU A 110 16.81 -0.17 -3.09
N GLN A 111 15.86 -1.10 -2.89
CA GLN A 111 14.98 -1.09 -1.72
C GLN A 111 15.73 -1.00 -0.37
N PRO A 112 16.79 -1.77 -0.10
CA PRO A 112 17.50 -1.66 1.18
C PRO A 112 18.13 -0.28 1.39
N ILE A 113 18.65 0.33 0.33
CA ILE A 113 19.25 1.66 0.36
C ILE A 113 18.18 2.73 0.62
N ALA A 114 17.06 2.66 -0.10
CA ALA A 114 15.93 3.56 0.10
C ALA A 114 15.36 3.43 1.53
N THR A 115 15.22 2.20 2.03
CA THR A 115 14.79 1.95 3.42
C THR A 115 15.72 2.60 4.43
N ALA A 116 17.03 2.51 4.24
CA ALA A 116 18.00 3.15 5.13
C ALA A 116 17.96 4.69 5.06
N LEU A 117 17.84 5.25 3.84
CA LEU A 117 17.81 6.71 3.62
C LEU A 117 16.54 7.38 4.17
N PHE A 118 15.41 6.70 4.09
CA PHE A 118 14.10 7.24 4.50
C PHE A 118 13.54 6.61 5.77
N ALA A 119 14.40 5.99 6.58
CA ALA A 119 14.01 5.41 7.86
C ALA A 119 13.60 6.50 8.86
N ASP A 120 12.34 6.45 9.33
CA ASP A 120 11.78 7.43 10.25
C ASP A 120 10.72 6.84 11.21
N SER A 121 10.82 5.55 11.53
CA SER A 121 9.84 4.85 12.37
C SER A 121 10.47 4.02 13.51
N PRO A 122 11.30 4.64 14.39
CA PRO A 122 12.00 3.91 15.43
C PRO A 122 11.19 3.69 16.72
N PHE A 123 9.94 4.17 16.79
CA PHE A 123 9.13 4.10 18.01
C PHE A 123 7.82 3.33 17.78
N THR A 124 7.42 2.55 18.77
CA THR A 124 6.11 1.87 18.85
C THR A 124 5.60 2.01 20.30
N GLU A 125 4.36 2.50 20.44
CA GLU A 125 3.68 2.65 21.73
C GLU A 125 4.51 3.43 22.77
N GLY A 126 5.18 4.49 22.31
CA GLY A 126 5.98 5.40 23.12
C GLY A 126 7.37 4.87 23.49
N LYS A 127 7.81 3.74 22.91
CA LYS A 127 9.10 3.11 23.22
C LYS A 127 9.92 2.88 21.95
N PRO A 128 11.28 2.91 22.02
CA PRO A 128 12.12 2.42 20.93
C PRO A 128 11.78 0.97 20.60
N ASN A 129 11.63 0.65 19.29
CA ASN A 129 11.23 -0.66 18.82
C ASN A 129 12.39 -1.52 18.26
N GLY A 130 13.62 -0.99 18.27
CA GLY A 130 14.82 -1.68 17.78
C GLY A 130 15.05 -1.55 16.27
N TYR A 131 14.17 -0.87 15.53
CA TYR A 131 14.30 -0.61 14.11
C TYR A 131 14.50 0.88 13.84
N LEU A 132 15.19 1.22 12.77
CA LEU A 132 15.18 2.58 12.22
C LEU A 132 13.95 2.77 11.31
N SER A 133 13.56 1.73 10.58
CA SER A 133 12.34 1.66 9.77
C SER A 133 11.46 0.48 10.20
N TYR A 134 10.68 0.66 11.26
CA TYR A 134 9.66 -0.33 11.66
C TYR A 134 8.59 -0.51 10.58
N ARG A 135 8.30 0.55 9.81
CA ARG A 135 7.42 0.47 8.66
C ARG A 135 7.85 -0.60 7.65
N SER A 136 9.15 -0.68 7.33
CA SER A 136 9.64 -1.72 6.42
C SER A 136 9.51 -3.12 7.01
N HIS A 137 9.71 -3.28 8.32
CA HIS A 137 9.48 -4.55 9.01
C HIS A 137 8.00 -4.98 8.93
N ILE A 138 7.04 -4.05 9.05
CA ILE A 138 5.61 -4.35 8.92
C ILE A 138 5.30 -5.01 7.58
N TRP A 139 5.89 -4.54 6.49
CA TRP A 139 5.65 -5.10 5.15
C TRP A 139 6.19 -6.52 4.97
N THR A 140 7.09 -6.99 5.83
CA THR A 140 7.58 -8.38 5.80
C THR A 140 6.61 -9.38 6.44
N ASP A 141 5.58 -8.91 7.16
CA ASP A 141 4.60 -9.76 7.84
C ASP A 141 3.17 -9.18 7.70
N THR A 142 2.82 -8.74 6.50
CA THR A 142 1.50 -8.20 6.16
C THR A 142 0.68 -9.22 5.38
N ASP A 143 1.12 -9.61 4.21
CA ASP A 143 0.45 -10.56 3.31
C ASP A 143 1.50 -11.11 2.32
N PRO A 144 2.00 -12.31 2.51
CA PRO A 144 3.10 -12.85 1.71
C PRO A 144 2.75 -13.04 0.22
N ASP A 145 1.47 -13.08 -0.14
CA ASP A 145 1.05 -13.15 -1.55
C ASP A 145 1.18 -11.79 -2.27
N ARG A 146 1.25 -10.68 -1.51
CA ARG A 146 1.24 -9.30 -2.06
C ARG A 146 2.42 -8.46 -1.63
N THR A 147 3.09 -8.81 -0.55
CA THR A 147 4.16 -8.00 0.05
C THR A 147 5.45 -8.81 0.16
N GLY A 148 6.59 -8.15 -0.04
CA GLY A 148 7.89 -8.79 -0.02
C GLY A 148 8.67 -8.55 -1.30
N MET A 149 9.70 -9.35 -1.50
CA MET A 149 10.53 -9.33 -2.72
C MET A 149 9.94 -10.24 -3.80
N LEU A 150 10.00 -9.79 -5.04
CA LEU A 150 9.61 -10.56 -6.21
C LEU A 150 10.88 -11.08 -6.90
N ASP A 151 11.43 -12.18 -6.41
CA ASP A 151 12.71 -12.71 -6.85
C ASP A 151 12.73 -13.04 -8.35
N PHE A 152 11.61 -13.50 -8.90
CA PHE A 152 11.46 -13.82 -10.33
C PHE A 152 11.70 -12.62 -11.26
N VAL A 153 11.66 -11.38 -10.75
CA VAL A 153 11.98 -10.18 -11.53
C VAL A 153 13.44 -10.17 -11.99
N PHE A 154 14.32 -10.81 -11.22
CA PHE A 154 15.76 -10.90 -11.53
C PHE A 154 16.12 -12.05 -12.45
N GLU A 155 15.19 -12.97 -12.70
CA GLU A 155 15.41 -14.11 -13.57
C GLU A 155 15.33 -13.75 -15.06
N ASP A 156 15.90 -14.59 -15.91
CA ASP A 156 15.77 -14.45 -17.36
C ASP A 156 14.31 -14.65 -17.80
N GLY A 157 13.91 -13.91 -18.83
CA GLY A 157 12.54 -13.97 -19.34
C GLY A 157 11.50 -13.20 -18.52
N PHE A 158 11.91 -12.38 -17.53
CA PHE A 158 10.99 -11.47 -16.88
C PHE A 158 10.48 -10.38 -17.85
N GLY A 159 9.18 -10.19 -17.87
CA GLY A 159 8.49 -9.20 -18.72
C GLY A 159 7.03 -9.06 -18.32
N TYR A 160 6.22 -8.44 -19.18
CA TYR A 160 4.80 -8.19 -18.92
C TYR A 160 4.02 -9.47 -18.68
N GLU A 161 4.19 -10.47 -19.53
CA GLU A 161 3.46 -11.73 -19.44
C GLU A 161 3.68 -12.40 -18.08
N ARG A 162 4.92 -12.54 -17.68
CA ARG A 162 5.29 -13.18 -16.40
C ARG A 162 4.78 -12.39 -15.19
N TYR A 163 4.77 -11.06 -15.28
CA TYR A 163 4.21 -10.23 -14.21
C TYR A 163 2.68 -10.34 -14.16
N VAL A 164 2.01 -10.39 -15.29
CA VAL A 164 0.55 -10.60 -15.37
C VAL A 164 0.17 -11.97 -14.82
N ASP A 165 0.91 -13.03 -15.18
CA ASP A 165 0.69 -14.37 -14.64
C ASP A 165 0.77 -14.38 -13.11
N TYR A 166 1.79 -13.73 -12.55
CA TYR A 166 1.88 -13.55 -11.09
C TYR A 166 0.63 -12.85 -10.51
N LEU A 167 0.17 -11.76 -11.13
CA LEU A 167 -1.01 -11.04 -10.65
C LEU A 167 -2.29 -11.89 -10.73
N LEU A 168 -2.41 -12.76 -11.73
CA LEU A 168 -3.55 -13.67 -11.88
C LEU A 168 -3.58 -14.77 -10.81
N ASP A 169 -2.43 -15.12 -10.26
CA ASP A 169 -2.30 -16.12 -9.20
C ASP A 169 -2.49 -15.53 -7.78
N VAL A 170 -2.41 -14.20 -7.63
CA VAL A 170 -2.63 -13.53 -6.34
C VAL A 170 -4.09 -13.69 -5.89
N PRO A 171 -4.36 -14.17 -4.66
CA PRO A 171 -5.71 -14.32 -4.15
C PRO A 171 -6.46 -13.00 -4.06
N MET A 172 -7.76 -13.01 -4.30
CA MET A 172 -8.61 -11.81 -4.23
C MET A 172 -8.89 -11.40 -2.78
N TYR A 173 -9.23 -10.12 -2.57
CA TYR A 173 -9.89 -9.64 -1.35
C TYR A 173 -11.39 -9.50 -1.55
N PHE A 174 -11.81 -8.79 -2.58
CA PHE A 174 -13.22 -8.49 -2.86
C PHE A 174 -13.44 -8.19 -4.34
N SER A 175 -14.71 -8.27 -4.75
CA SER A 175 -15.21 -7.66 -5.98
C SER A 175 -16.19 -6.53 -5.64
N TYR A 176 -16.26 -5.49 -6.47
CA TYR A 176 -17.21 -4.39 -6.29
C TYR A 176 -18.21 -4.36 -7.45
N ARG A 177 -19.46 -4.70 -7.16
CA ARG A 177 -20.57 -4.72 -8.14
C ARG A 177 -21.84 -4.14 -7.53
N ASP A 178 -22.61 -3.46 -8.32
CA ASP A 178 -23.91 -2.88 -7.92
C ASP A 178 -23.80 -2.07 -6.61
N LYS A 179 -22.72 -1.30 -6.49
CA LYS A 179 -22.39 -0.48 -5.30
C LYS A 179 -22.20 -1.29 -4.02
N LYS A 180 -21.88 -2.58 -4.12
CA LYS A 180 -21.63 -3.47 -2.98
C LYS A 180 -20.25 -4.12 -3.10
N TYR A 181 -19.61 -4.29 -1.94
CA TYR A 181 -18.43 -5.13 -1.81
C TYR A 181 -18.87 -6.56 -1.57
N ILE A 182 -18.36 -7.47 -2.40
CA ILE A 182 -18.58 -8.92 -2.30
C ILE A 182 -17.28 -9.49 -1.78
N ASP A 183 -17.32 -10.19 -0.67
CA ASP A 183 -16.16 -10.85 -0.07
C ASP A 183 -15.68 -11.98 -0.98
N CYS A 184 -14.43 -11.89 -1.43
CA CYS A 184 -13.74 -12.88 -2.26
C CYS A 184 -12.39 -13.24 -1.65
N ALA A 185 -12.20 -12.97 -0.33
CA ALA A 185 -10.92 -13.12 0.33
C ALA A 185 -10.37 -14.54 0.21
N GLY A 186 -9.16 -14.66 -0.35
CA GLY A 186 -8.48 -15.92 -0.60
C GLY A 186 -8.95 -16.71 -1.83
N LEU A 187 -9.93 -16.21 -2.60
CA LEU A 187 -10.37 -16.86 -3.83
C LEU A 187 -9.43 -16.54 -5.00
N SER A 188 -9.31 -17.46 -5.95
CA SER A 188 -8.45 -17.29 -7.14
C SER A 188 -9.00 -16.23 -8.08
N PHE A 189 -8.18 -15.24 -8.45
CA PHE A 189 -8.53 -14.27 -9.47
C PHE A 189 -8.66 -14.93 -10.87
N LYS A 190 -7.87 -15.94 -11.15
CA LYS A 190 -7.96 -16.73 -12.37
C LYS A 190 -9.31 -17.47 -12.50
N ASP A 191 -9.81 -18.02 -11.39
CA ASP A 191 -11.13 -18.66 -11.36
C ASP A 191 -12.27 -17.62 -11.48
N PHE A 192 -12.07 -16.42 -10.92
CA PHE A 192 -12.98 -15.29 -11.13
C PHE A 192 -13.07 -14.94 -12.62
N LEU A 193 -11.95 -14.76 -13.32
CA LEU A 193 -11.93 -14.47 -14.76
C LEU A 193 -12.60 -15.57 -15.60
N ASN A 194 -12.48 -16.82 -15.19
CA ASN A 194 -13.10 -17.96 -15.85
C ASN A 194 -14.60 -18.18 -15.48
N GLY A 195 -15.20 -17.27 -14.69
CA GLY A 195 -16.60 -17.35 -14.28
C GLY A 195 -16.92 -18.51 -13.34
N LYS A 196 -15.92 -19.08 -12.66
CA LYS A 196 -16.07 -20.27 -11.80
C LYS A 196 -16.46 -19.96 -10.36
N LEU A 197 -16.51 -18.71 -9.96
CA LEU A 197 -16.86 -18.34 -8.58
C LEU A 197 -18.38 -18.32 -8.40
N PRO A 198 -18.97 -19.16 -7.49
CA PRO A 198 -20.43 -19.23 -7.30
C PRO A 198 -21.06 -17.88 -6.90
N ALA A 199 -20.35 -17.06 -6.11
CA ALA A 199 -20.83 -15.74 -5.68
C ALA A 199 -20.76 -14.69 -6.80
N LEU A 200 -20.07 -14.97 -7.91
CA LEU A 200 -19.82 -14.05 -9.01
C LEU A 200 -19.95 -14.76 -10.36
N PRO A 201 -21.11 -15.40 -10.64
CA PRO A 201 -21.32 -16.05 -11.94
C PRO A 201 -21.28 -15.00 -13.06
N GLY A 202 -20.64 -15.33 -14.17
CA GLY A 202 -20.51 -14.42 -15.29
C GLY A 202 -19.59 -13.22 -15.00
N ALA A 203 -18.44 -13.49 -14.42
CA ALA A 203 -17.47 -12.46 -14.02
C ALA A 203 -16.93 -11.58 -15.17
N LEU A 204 -17.09 -11.99 -16.42
CA LEU A 204 -16.77 -11.22 -17.64
C LEU A 204 -18.02 -11.08 -18.51
#